data_cb115e6130f1d20b2e6302cb3485692c
#
_entry.id   cb115e6130f1d20b2e6302cb3485692c
#
_cell.length_a   1.000
_cell.length_b   1.000
_cell.length_c   1.000
_cell.angle_alpha   90.00
_cell.angle_beta   90.00
_cell.angle_gamma   90.00
#
_symmetry.space_group_name_H-M   'P 1'
#
loop_
_entity.id
_entity.type
_entity.pdbx_description
1 polymer ?
#
loop_
_entity_poly.entity_id
_entity_poly.type
_entity_poly.pdbx_seq_one_letter_code
_entity_poly.pdbx_strand_id
1 'polypeptide(L)'
;MLPLVKWLRDQGVVFQYGTEVTDVDFDLQPGRKQATRIHWMRDGVADGVDLGADDLVFMTIGSLTENSDNGDHHTAARLNEGPAPAWDLWRRIAAKDAAFGRPDVFGAHIPQTKWESATVTTLDARIPAYIQKIAKRDPFSGKVVTGGIVSVRDSRWLMSWTVNRQPHFKNQPKDQIVGWGYSL
;
A
#
# COMPACT_ATOMS: atom_id res chain seq x y z
N MET A 1 3.10 10.17 -9.45
CA MET A 1 4.26 9.26 -9.25
C MET A 1 5.36 9.49 -10.30
N LEU A 2 5.11 9.38 -11.62
CA LEU A 2 6.18 9.51 -12.63
C LEU A 2 7.07 10.75 -12.51
N PRO A 3 6.54 11.97 -12.25
CA PRO A 3 7.41 13.15 -12.08
C PRO A 3 8.36 13.04 -10.88
N LEU A 4 7.89 12.43 -9.77
CA LEU A 4 8.73 12.23 -8.58
C LEU A 4 9.84 11.21 -8.85
N VAL A 5 9.52 10.09 -9.52
CA VAL A 5 10.52 9.09 -9.91
C VAL A 5 11.57 9.69 -10.82
N LYS A 6 11.15 10.53 -11.79
CA LYS A 6 12.10 11.23 -12.65
C LYS A 6 13.03 12.13 -11.85
N TRP A 7 12.46 12.97 -10.98
CA TRP A 7 13.24 13.88 -10.13
C TRP A 7 14.24 13.12 -9.25
N LEU A 8 13.83 12.02 -8.61
CA LEU A 8 14.72 11.20 -7.78
C LEU A 8 15.87 10.62 -8.59
N ARG A 9 15.61 10.14 -9.82
CA ARG A 9 16.70 9.69 -10.71
C ARG A 9 17.67 10.80 -11.07
N ASP A 10 17.16 11.99 -11.32
CA ASP A 10 17.98 13.17 -11.61
C ASP A 10 18.86 13.57 -10.39
N GLN A 11 18.47 13.15 -9.17
CA GLN A 11 19.27 13.31 -7.93
C GLN A 11 20.19 12.10 -7.64
N GLY A 12 20.32 11.16 -8.57
CA GLY A 12 21.22 10.01 -8.42
C GLY A 12 20.61 8.79 -7.73
N VAL A 13 19.30 8.79 -7.43
CA VAL A 13 18.63 7.62 -6.85
C VAL A 13 18.53 6.50 -7.89
N VAL A 14 19.03 5.33 -7.53
CA VAL A 14 18.98 4.12 -8.34
C VAL A 14 17.75 3.30 -7.95
N PHE A 15 16.91 2.99 -8.94
CA PHE A 15 15.75 2.12 -8.78
C PHE A 15 16.05 0.75 -9.38
N GLN A 16 16.04 -0.28 -8.59
CA GLN A 16 16.25 -1.66 -9.01
C GLN A 16 14.91 -2.40 -9.03
N TYR A 17 14.24 -2.36 -10.18
CA TYR A 17 12.97 -3.07 -10.39
C TYR A 17 13.23 -4.55 -10.70
N GLY A 18 12.19 -5.39 -10.51
CA GLY A 18 12.27 -6.82 -10.75
C GLY A 18 13.27 -7.53 -9.84
N THR A 19 13.56 -6.93 -8.67
CA THR A 19 14.52 -7.45 -7.71
C THR A 19 13.79 -7.80 -6.42
N GLU A 20 13.80 -9.06 -6.04
CA GLU A 20 13.22 -9.55 -4.79
C GLU A 20 14.32 -9.61 -3.73
N VAL A 21 14.18 -8.84 -2.65
CA VAL A 21 15.06 -8.96 -1.48
C VAL A 21 14.71 -10.22 -0.73
N THR A 22 15.66 -11.13 -0.63
CA THR A 22 15.44 -12.46 -0.06
C THR A 22 15.90 -12.59 1.38
N ASP A 23 16.90 -11.84 1.81
CA ASP A 23 17.38 -11.81 3.19
C ASP A 23 18.19 -10.55 3.49
N VAL A 24 18.43 -10.30 4.78
CA VAL A 24 19.34 -9.25 5.26
C VAL A 24 20.19 -9.84 6.39
N ASP A 25 21.50 -9.72 6.28
CA ASP A 25 22.42 -10.08 7.35
C ASP A 25 22.66 -8.92 8.31
N PHE A 26 22.89 -9.28 9.57
CA PHE A 26 23.09 -8.31 10.63
C PHE A 26 24.28 -8.68 11.51
N ASP A 27 25.05 -7.69 11.91
CA ASP A 27 25.89 -7.75 13.11
C ASP A 27 25.01 -7.38 14.32
N LEU A 28 24.82 -8.36 15.21
CA LEU A 28 23.94 -8.25 16.38
C LEU A 28 24.78 -8.17 17.66
N GLN A 29 24.88 -6.97 18.21
CA GLN A 29 25.56 -6.70 19.45
C GLN A 29 24.56 -6.16 20.50
N PRO A 30 24.81 -6.29 21.80
CA PRO A 30 23.97 -5.68 22.82
C PRO A 30 23.77 -4.18 22.56
N GLY A 31 22.50 -3.79 22.35
CA GLY A 31 22.12 -2.39 22.07
C GLY A 31 22.40 -1.89 20.65
N ARG A 32 22.97 -2.70 19.76
CA ARG A 32 23.27 -2.33 18.38
C ARG A 32 22.84 -3.45 17.42
N LYS A 33 22.14 -3.06 16.36
CA LYS A 33 21.83 -3.91 15.22
C LYS A 33 22.25 -3.19 13.94
N GLN A 34 23.20 -3.74 13.23
CA GLN A 34 23.70 -3.16 11.98
C GLN A 34 23.44 -4.16 10.85
N ALA A 35 22.76 -3.73 9.81
CA ALA A 35 22.67 -4.52 8.59
C ALA A 35 24.07 -4.55 7.93
N THR A 36 24.50 -5.72 7.50
CA THR A 36 25.84 -5.93 6.93
C THR A 36 25.79 -6.35 5.47
N ARG A 37 24.69 -6.97 5.05
CA ARG A 37 24.48 -7.38 3.66
C ARG A 37 23.00 -7.48 3.35
N ILE A 38 22.60 -7.05 2.15
CA ILE A 38 21.28 -7.31 1.58
C ILE A 38 21.43 -8.36 0.49
N HIS A 39 20.64 -9.42 0.56
CA HIS A 39 20.56 -10.46 -0.45
C HIS A 39 19.33 -10.27 -1.32
N TRP A 40 19.43 -10.51 -2.60
CA TRP A 40 18.31 -10.46 -3.53
C TRP A 40 18.39 -11.52 -4.62
N MET A 41 17.25 -11.70 -5.28
CA MET A 41 17.10 -12.49 -6.49
C MET A 41 16.63 -11.58 -7.63
N ARG A 42 17.26 -11.66 -8.79
CA ARG A 42 16.83 -10.99 -10.02
C ARG A 42 16.97 -11.94 -11.20
N ASP A 43 15.90 -12.11 -11.96
CA ASP A 43 15.90 -13.00 -13.15
C ASP A 43 16.43 -14.41 -12.83
N GLY A 44 16.13 -14.93 -11.63
CA GLY A 44 16.59 -16.23 -11.16
C GLY A 44 18.06 -16.28 -10.71
N VAL A 45 18.77 -15.16 -10.71
CA VAL A 45 20.16 -15.07 -10.24
C VAL A 45 20.19 -14.44 -8.85
N ALA A 46 20.83 -15.13 -7.91
CA ALA A 46 21.06 -14.61 -6.57
C ALA A 46 22.30 -13.69 -6.54
N ASP A 47 22.17 -12.57 -5.87
CA ASP A 47 23.24 -11.60 -5.66
C ASP A 47 23.01 -10.82 -4.36
N GLY A 48 23.82 -9.82 -4.06
CA GLY A 48 23.69 -9.01 -2.87
C GLY A 48 24.61 -7.79 -2.86
N VAL A 49 24.44 -6.94 -1.85
CA VAL A 49 25.33 -5.80 -1.60
C VAL A 49 25.79 -5.81 -0.15
N ASP A 50 27.09 -5.68 0.03
CA ASP A 50 27.69 -5.47 1.36
C ASP A 50 27.47 -4.03 1.80
N LEU A 51 27.19 -3.86 3.09
CA LEU A 51 26.89 -2.57 3.71
C LEU A 51 28.01 -2.18 4.67
N GLY A 52 28.39 -0.93 4.61
CA GLY A 52 29.34 -0.30 5.54
C GLY A 52 28.66 0.20 6.83
N ALA A 53 29.48 0.73 7.72
CA ALA A 53 29.01 1.22 9.01
C ALA A 53 28.11 2.46 8.92
N ASP A 54 28.26 3.22 7.86
CA ASP A 54 27.52 4.49 7.62
C ASP A 54 26.28 4.29 6.72
N ASP A 55 26.03 3.06 6.23
CA ASP A 55 24.87 2.78 5.42
C ASP A 55 23.60 2.68 6.27
N LEU A 56 22.52 3.27 5.77
CA LEU A 56 21.20 3.21 6.38
C LEU A 56 20.26 2.34 5.53
N VAL A 57 19.59 1.39 6.17
CA VAL A 57 18.63 0.51 5.52
C VAL A 57 17.23 0.77 6.06
N PHE A 58 16.32 1.14 5.17
CA PHE A 58 14.89 1.27 5.47
C PHE A 58 14.13 0.12 4.80
N MET A 59 13.40 -0.65 5.59
CA MET A 59 12.64 -1.80 5.10
C MET A 59 11.14 -1.55 5.29
N THR A 60 10.38 -1.63 4.19
CA THR A 60 8.93 -1.56 4.19
C THR A 60 8.37 -2.92 3.75
N ILE A 61 8.24 -3.82 4.71
CA ILE A 61 7.85 -5.22 4.51
C ILE A 61 6.60 -5.57 5.30
N GLY A 62 5.89 -6.63 4.88
CA GLY A 62 4.70 -7.10 5.58
C GLY A 62 3.47 -6.22 5.31
N SER A 63 3.13 -5.97 4.06
CA SER A 63 1.94 -5.22 3.68
C SER A 63 0.71 -6.11 3.59
N LEU A 64 -0.42 -5.68 4.18
CA LEU A 64 -1.72 -6.34 4.02
C LEU A 64 -2.23 -6.31 2.56
N THR A 65 -1.70 -5.41 1.74
CA THR A 65 -2.07 -5.28 0.32
C THR A 65 -1.19 -6.10 -0.62
N GLU A 66 -0.17 -6.79 -0.11
CA GLU A 66 0.74 -7.58 -0.94
C GLU A 66 0.02 -8.70 -1.68
N ASN A 67 -0.92 -9.35 -1.00
CA ASN A 67 -1.72 -10.46 -1.55
C ASN A 67 -3.05 -9.99 -2.16
N SER A 68 -3.20 -8.70 -2.46
CA SER A 68 -4.44 -8.19 -3.03
C SER A 68 -4.73 -8.83 -4.38
N ASP A 69 -5.97 -9.23 -4.58
CA ASP A 69 -6.53 -9.61 -5.86
C ASP A 69 -7.43 -8.48 -6.37
N ASN A 70 -7.56 -8.35 -7.67
CA ASN A 70 -8.38 -7.33 -8.29
C ASN A 70 -9.66 -7.96 -8.86
N GLY A 71 -10.79 -7.39 -8.49
CA GLY A 71 -12.06 -7.68 -9.12
C GLY A 71 -12.42 -6.64 -10.18
N ASP A 72 -13.47 -6.93 -10.91
CA ASP A 72 -14.12 -6.03 -11.86
C ASP A 72 -15.65 -6.09 -11.75
N HIS A 73 -16.39 -5.51 -12.72
CA HIS A 73 -17.85 -5.51 -12.72
C HIS A 73 -18.50 -6.91 -12.87
N HIS A 74 -17.73 -7.91 -13.26
CA HIS A 74 -18.21 -9.25 -13.58
C HIS A 74 -17.59 -10.32 -12.70
N THR A 75 -16.46 -10.02 -12.09
CA THR A 75 -15.67 -10.97 -11.32
C THR A 75 -15.29 -10.37 -9.97
N ALA A 76 -15.76 -10.98 -8.89
CA ALA A 76 -15.38 -10.58 -7.55
C ALA A 76 -13.90 -10.89 -7.30
N ALA A 77 -13.19 -9.98 -6.63
CA ALA A 77 -11.87 -10.26 -6.10
C ALA A 77 -11.90 -11.46 -5.15
N ARG A 78 -10.84 -12.25 -5.13
CA ARG A 78 -10.71 -13.42 -4.25
C ARG A 78 -9.87 -13.07 -3.03
N LEU A 79 -10.19 -13.68 -1.90
CA LEU A 79 -9.28 -13.65 -0.76
C LEU A 79 -8.08 -14.56 -1.08
N ASN A 80 -6.91 -13.95 -1.20
CA ASN A 80 -5.66 -14.68 -1.43
C ASN A 80 -4.96 -14.91 -0.09
N GLU A 81 -4.93 -16.16 0.35
CA GLU A 81 -4.26 -16.61 1.57
C GLU A 81 -2.88 -17.24 1.27
N GLY A 82 -2.41 -17.12 0.04
CA GLY A 82 -1.15 -17.67 -0.40
C GLY A 82 0.09 -16.98 0.19
N PRO A 83 1.27 -17.53 -0.09
CA PRO A 83 2.53 -16.95 0.36
C PRO A 83 2.69 -15.50 -0.10
N ALA A 84 3.28 -14.69 0.76
CA ALA A 84 3.59 -13.30 0.47
C ALA A 84 5.07 -13.05 0.78
N PRO A 85 5.92 -12.85 -0.23
CA PRO A 85 7.37 -12.78 -0.07
C PRO A 85 7.86 -11.78 0.97
N ALA A 86 7.21 -10.61 1.10
CA ALA A 86 7.59 -9.62 2.09
C ALA A 86 7.32 -10.07 3.53
N TRP A 87 6.27 -10.87 3.77
CA TRP A 87 6.03 -11.50 5.07
C TRP A 87 7.06 -12.57 5.37
N ASP A 88 7.46 -13.35 4.38
CA ASP A 88 8.49 -14.38 4.52
C ASP A 88 9.87 -13.76 4.78
N LEU A 89 10.18 -12.64 4.14
CA LEU A 89 11.39 -11.87 4.46
C LEU A 89 11.37 -11.40 5.92
N TRP A 90 10.24 -10.85 6.39
CA TRP A 90 10.14 -10.42 7.78
C TRP A 90 10.26 -11.59 8.76
N ARG A 91 9.68 -12.77 8.48
CA ARG A 91 9.84 -13.98 9.30
C ARG A 91 11.30 -14.41 9.40
N ARG A 92 12.04 -14.39 8.28
CA ARG A 92 13.48 -14.71 8.27
C ARG A 92 14.27 -13.72 9.13
N ILE A 93 14.02 -12.44 9.00
CA ILE A 93 14.67 -11.39 9.78
C ILE A 93 14.30 -11.52 11.27
N ALA A 94 13.05 -11.74 11.61
CA ALA A 94 12.58 -11.91 12.98
C ALA A 94 13.14 -13.17 13.65
N ALA A 95 13.46 -14.20 12.89
CA ALA A 95 14.13 -15.39 13.41
C ALA A 95 15.59 -15.13 13.86
N LYS A 96 16.22 -14.05 13.40
CA LYS A 96 17.59 -13.69 13.77
C LYS A 96 17.68 -12.99 15.13
N ASP A 97 16.68 -12.18 15.50
CA ASP A 97 16.62 -11.51 16.80
C ASP A 97 15.16 -11.11 17.11
N ALA A 98 14.73 -11.35 18.35
CA ALA A 98 13.36 -11.05 18.82
C ALA A 98 12.98 -9.57 18.73
N ALA A 99 13.95 -8.67 18.71
CA ALA A 99 13.71 -7.23 18.54
C ALA A 99 13.30 -6.82 17.13
N PHE A 100 13.38 -7.74 16.14
CA PHE A 100 12.81 -7.53 14.80
C PHE A 100 11.30 -7.78 14.74
N GLY A 101 10.68 -8.10 15.87
CA GLY A 101 9.25 -8.19 16.01
C GLY A 101 8.67 -9.58 15.73
N ARG A 102 7.34 -9.63 15.58
CA ARG A 102 6.58 -10.87 15.39
C ARG A 102 5.63 -10.71 14.20
N PRO A 103 6.05 -11.01 12.98
CA PRO A 103 5.26 -10.82 11.76
C PRO A 103 3.94 -11.60 11.79
N ASP A 104 3.90 -12.79 12.40
CA ASP A 104 2.71 -13.64 12.41
C ASP A 104 1.53 -13.02 13.20
N VAL A 105 1.77 -12.06 14.09
CA VAL A 105 0.70 -11.30 14.74
C VAL A 105 -0.15 -10.54 13.71
N PHE A 106 0.47 -10.15 12.60
CA PHE A 106 -0.19 -9.39 11.53
C PHE A 106 -0.57 -10.27 10.33
N GLY A 107 0.29 -11.20 9.95
CA GLY A 107 0.18 -11.95 8.70
C GLY A 107 -0.46 -13.34 8.80
N ALA A 108 -0.73 -13.86 10.02
CA ALA A 108 -1.24 -15.22 10.18
C ALA A 108 -2.78 -15.34 10.14
N HIS A 109 -3.50 -14.21 10.16
CA HIS A 109 -4.95 -14.20 10.30
C HIS A 109 -5.63 -13.45 9.13
N ILE A 110 -5.25 -13.77 7.91
CA ILE A 110 -5.71 -13.09 6.68
C ILE A 110 -7.24 -12.93 6.62
N PRO A 111 -8.07 -13.95 6.89
CA PRO A 111 -9.53 -13.78 6.84
C PRO A 111 -10.09 -12.76 7.83
N GLN A 112 -9.36 -12.49 8.92
CA GLN A 112 -9.77 -11.56 9.97
C GLN A 112 -9.20 -10.15 9.77
N THR A 113 -8.22 -10.00 8.90
CA THR A 113 -7.52 -8.73 8.62
C THR A 113 -7.72 -8.26 7.19
N LYS A 114 -8.55 -8.97 6.42
CA LYS A 114 -8.87 -8.56 5.04
C LYS A 114 -9.57 -7.21 5.07
N TRP A 115 -9.31 -6.44 4.06
CA TRP A 115 -10.08 -5.24 3.76
C TRP A 115 -10.34 -5.17 2.26
N GLU A 116 -11.39 -4.49 1.90
CA GLU A 116 -11.79 -4.32 0.51
C GLU A 116 -11.78 -2.84 0.15
N SER A 117 -11.40 -2.53 -1.06
CA SER A 117 -11.52 -1.18 -1.58
C SER A 117 -12.06 -1.21 -3.00
N ALA A 118 -12.85 -0.22 -3.34
CA ALA A 118 -13.41 -0.08 -4.66
C ALA A 118 -13.32 1.38 -5.13
N THR A 119 -12.98 1.57 -6.39
CA THR A 119 -13.18 2.84 -7.08
C THR A 119 -14.56 2.83 -7.71
N VAL A 120 -15.34 3.85 -7.40
CA VAL A 120 -16.71 3.99 -7.93
C VAL A 120 -16.76 5.24 -8.81
N THR A 121 -17.15 5.05 -10.07
CA THR A 121 -17.43 6.15 -10.99
C THR A 121 -18.94 6.33 -11.09
N THR A 122 -19.44 7.52 -10.80
CA THR A 122 -20.86 7.84 -10.96
C THR A 122 -21.08 8.69 -12.22
N LEU A 123 -22.19 8.40 -12.89
CA LEU A 123 -22.65 9.12 -14.09
C LEU A 123 -23.88 9.99 -13.82
N ASP A 124 -24.35 10.01 -12.57
CA ASP A 124 -25.53 10.78 -12.19
C ASP A 124 -25.11 12.15 -11.66
N ALA A 125 -25.53 13.20 -12.37
CA ALA A 125 -25.21 14.58 -12.00
C ALA A 125 -25.79 15.04 -10.65
N ARG A 126 -26.71 14.26 -10.03
CA ARG A 126 -27.26 14.57 -8.70
C ARG A 126 -26.33 14.12 -7.57
N ILE A 127 -25.47 13.14 -7.81
CA ILE A 127 -24.59 12.56 -6.79
C ILE A 127 -23.68 13.62 -6.14
N PRO A 128 -23.06 14.55 -6.88
CA PRO A 128 -22.28 15.63 -6.26
C PRO A 128 -23.02 16.40 -5.18
N ALA A 129 -24.29 16.73 -5.42
CA ALA A 129 -25.09 17.48 -4.46
C ALA A 129 -25.35 16.67 -3.17
N TYR A 130 -25.60 15.38 -3.29
CA TYR A 130 -25.74 14.49 -2.13
C TYR A 130 -24.43 14.35 -1.36
N ILE A 131 -23.32 14.19 -2.06
CA ILE A 131 -21.99 14.09 -1.45
C ILE A 131 -21.68 15.37 -0.67
N GLN A 132 -21.89 16.55 -1.29
CA GLN A 132 -21.69 17.83 -0.63
C GLN A 132 -22.60 18.01 0.59
N LYS A 133 -23.86 17.56 0.50
CA LYS A 133 -24.80 17.62 1.62
C LYS A 133 -24.31 16.80 2.82
N ILE A 134 -23.76 15.60 2.59
CA ILE A 134 -23.30 14.67 3.64
C ILE A 134 -21.93 15.09 4.14
N ALA A 135 -20.95 15.23 3.25
CA ALA A 135 -19.56 15.51 3.60
C ALA A 135 -19.32 16.99 3.99
N LYS A 136 -20.29 17.88 3.72
CA LYS A 136 -20.16 19.34 3.91
C LYS A 136 -18.99 19.96 3.13
N ARG A 137 -18.56 19.30 2.05
CA ARG A 137 -17.44 19.72 1.21
C ARG A 137 -17.81 19.58 -0.26
N ASP A 138 -17.56 20.62 -1.02
CA ASP A 138 -17.75 20.60 -2.47
C ASP A 138 -16.47 20.07 -3.14
N PRO A 139 -16.51 18.89 -3.75
CA PRO A 139 -15.36 18.30 -4.40
C PRO A 139 -14.91 19.06 -5.66
N PHE A 140 -15.76 19.90 -6.24
CA PHE A 140 -15.47 20.71 -7.42
C PHE A 140 -14.91 22.11 -7.11
N SER A 141 -14.95 22.52 -5.86
CA SER A 141 -14.50 23.87 -5.46
C SER A 141 -13.02 24.15 -5.72
N GLY A 142 -12.21 23.12 -5.92
CA GLY A 142 -10.76 23.21 -5.99
C GLY A 142 -10.07 23.53 -4.65
N LYS A 143 -10.83 23.82 -3.60
CA LYS A 143 -10.32 24.22 -2.28
C LYS A 143 -10.06 23.03 -1.33
N VAL A 144 -10.57 21.85 -1.65
CA VAL A 144 -10.41 20.65 -0.84
C VAL A 144 -9.58 19.62 -1.60
N VAL A 145 -8.65 18.99 -0.91
CA VAL A 145 -7.84 17.89 -1.47
C VAL A 145 -8.59 16.57 -1.30
N THR A 146 -9.23 16.39 -0.14
CA THR A 146 -10.04 15.22 0.17
C THR A 146 -11.46 15.64 0.51
N GLY A 147 -12.45 14.90 0.04
CA GLY A 147 -13.86 15.15 0.32
C GLY A 147 -14.31 14.83 1.75
N GLY A 148 -13.39 14.45 2.61
CA GLY A 148 -13.69 13.87 3.91
C GLY A 148 -14.08 12.38 3.79
N ILE A 149 -13.85 11.63 4.84
CA ILE A 149 -14.26 10.23 4.93
C ILE A 149 -15.62 10.19 5.61
N VAL A 150 -16.57 9.50 5.00
CA VAL A 150 -17.87 9.21 5.57
C VAL A 150 -17.92 7.71 5.89
N SER A 151 -18.06 7.39 7.17
CA SER A 151 -18.21 5.99 7.61
C SER A 151 -19.67 5.71 7.94
N VAL A 152 -20.18 4.60 7.44
CA VAL A 152 -21.53 4.12 7.71
C VAL A 152 -21.46 3.22 8.94
N ARG A 153 -21.79 3.77 10.11
CA ARG A 153 -21.64 3.12 11.41
C ARG A 153 -22.39 1.79 11.51
N ASP A 154 -23.58 1.74 10.95
CA ASP A 154 -24.45 0.56 11.05
C ASP A 154 -24.27 -0.41 9.87
N SER A 155 -23.27 -0.18 9.03
CA SER A 155 -22.89 -1.13 7.98
C SER A 155 -22.24 -2.36 8.61
N ARG A 156 -22.67 -3.55 8.18
CA ARG A 156 -22.05 -4.82 8.57
C ARG A 156 -20.58 -4.94 8.12
N TRP A 157 -20.16 -4.12 7.18
CA TRP A 157 -18.83 -4.12 6.56
C TRP A 157 -17.97 -2.94 7.01
N LEU A 158 -18.40 -2.20 8.03
CA LEU A 158 -17.74 -0.95 8.42
C LEU A 158 -17.44 -0.05 7.22
N MET A 159 -18.38 0.03 6.27
CA MET A 159 -18.19 0.69 5.01
C MET A 159 -17.87 2.17 5.20
N SER A 160 -16.80 2.60 4.60
CA SER A 160 -16.40 4.01 4.51
C SER A 160 -16.23 4.41 3.05
N TRP A 161 -16.53 5.66 2.74
CA TRP A 161 -16.30 6.18 1.41
C TRP A 161 -15.78 7.62 1.45
N THR A 162 -15.12 8.02 0.39
CA THR A 162 -14.63 9.37 0.19
C THR A 162 -14.72 9.79 -1.27
N VAL A 163 -14.95 11.08 -1.48
CA VAL A 163 -14.82 11.69 -2.80
C VAL A 163 -13.77 12.78 -2.70
N ASN A 164 -12.66 12.56 -3.37
CA ASN A 164 -11.57 13.54 -3.42
C ASN A 164 -11.91 14.69 -4.34
N ARG A 165 -11.02 15.67 -4.40
CA ARG A 165 -11.13 16.79 -5.35
C ARG A 165 -11.38 16.29 -6.77
N GLN A 166 -12.34 16.86 -7.45
CA GLN A 166 -12.68 16.55 -8.84
C GLN A 166 -12.24 17.69 -9.79
N PRO A 167 -11.80 17.37 -10.99
CA PRO A 167 -11.51 16.02 -11.48
C PRO A 167 -10.35 15.41 -10.70
N HIS A 168 -10.43 14.10 -10.42
CA HIS A 168 -9.37 13.37 -9.74
C HIS A 168 -8.26 12.97 -10.71
N PHE A 169 -8.63 12.57 -11.92
CA PHE A 169 -7.71 12.23 -13.01
C PHE A 169 -7.64 13.32 -14.06
N LYS A 170 -6.47 13.51 -14.66
CA LYS A 170 -6.23 14.54 -15.69
C LYS A 170 -7.22 14.49 -16.87
N ASN A 171 -7.60 13.29 -17.28
CA ASN A 171 -8.49 13.06 -18.42
C ASN A 171 -9.90 12.63 -18.00
N GLN A 172 -10.28 12.86 -16.75
CA GLN A 172 -11.62 12.52 -16.26
C GLN A 172 -12.68 13.36 -16.98
N PRO A 173 -13.73 12.74 -17.54
CA PRO A 173 -14.88 13.48 -18.08
C PRO A 173 -15.54 14.36 -17.02
N LYS A 174 -16.05 15.51 -17.44
CA LYS A 174 -16.61 16.53 -16.51
C LYS A 174 -17.90 16.10 -15.83
N ASP A 175 -18.62 15.18 -16.44
CA ASP A 175 -19.90 14.62 -15.97
C ASP A 175 -19.71 13.38 -15.09
N GLN A 176 -18.48 12.98 -14.82
CA GLN A 176 -18.17 11.84 -14.00
C GLN A 176 -17.56 12.24 -12.67
N ILE A 177 -17.91 11.52 -11.62
CA ILE A 177 -17.31 11.64 -10.29
C ILE A 177 -16.68 10.31 -9.91
N VAL A 178 -15.47 10.39 -9.44
CA VAL A 178 -14.72 9.24 -8.94
C VAL A 178 -14.60 9.32 -7.42
N GLY A 179 -15.06 8.27 -6.76
CA GLY A 179 -14.94 8.10 -5.32
C GLY A 179 -14.30 6.77 -4.97
N TRP A 180 -13.96 6.61 -3.70
CA TRP A 180 -13.44 5.37 -3.13
C TRP A 180 -14.34 4.88 -2.02
N GLY A 181 -14.59 3.57 -2.03
CA GLY A 181 -15.16 2.85 -0.93
C GLY A 181 -14.14 1.92 -0.27
N TYR A 182 -14.27 1.76 1.03
CA TYR A 182 -13.50 0.83 1.84
C TYR A 182 -14.45 0.05 2.74
N SER A 183 -14.15 -1.23 2.96
CA SER A 183 -14.87 -2.08 3.90
C SER A 183 -13.91 -3.08 4.57
N LEU A 184 -14.34 -3.61 5.72
CA LEU A 184 -13.62 -4.64 6.49
C LEU A 184 -14.48 -5.90 6.60
#